data_daacb96efa07f4e60f7bb6e6cecf5bdc
#
_entry.id   daacb96efa07f4e60f7bb6e6cecf5bdc
#
_cell.length_a   1.000
_cell.length_b   1.000
_cell.length_c   1.000
_cell.angle_alpha   90.00
_cell.angle_beta   90.00
_cell.angle_gamma   90.00
#
_symmetry.space_group_name_H-M   'P 1'
#
loop_
_entity.id
_entity.type
_entity.pdbx_description
1 polymer ?
#
loop_
_entity_poly.entity_id
_entity_poly.type
_entity_poly.pdbx_seq_one_letter_code
_entity_poly.pdbx_strand_id
1 'polypeptide(L)'
;RERDCLVSSFNGSLLWEPMSIRKQDGGVYRVFTPYYRKGCLQASAPRYPSSAPERITYADVSHQGHSIEDAGLLPDINWDSEFAKHWKPGEEGAADKLSEFIKHAAKGYQDQRNIPSVRGTSRLSPHLHFGEISPNQVWYALLNAFDDQGSSDLDCFLSELGWREFSYYLLFHFPTI
;
A
#
# COMPACT_ATOMS: atom_id res chain seq x y z
N ARG A 1 -26.45 -13.76 -16.64
CA ARG A 1 -27.34 -14.51 -15.72
C ARG A 1 -27.38 -13.74 -14.43
N GLU A 2 -28.47 -13.05 -14.18
CA GLU A 2 -28.76 -12.45 -12.89
C GLU A 2 -28.91 -13.60 -11.88
N ARG A 3 -27.98 -13.65 -10.94
CA ARG A 3 -28.13 -14.47 -9.74
C ARG A 3 -28.42 -13.50 -8.62
N ASP A 4 -29.37 -13.82 -7.75
CA ASP A 4 -29.67 -13.07 -6.51
C ASP A 4 -28.48 -13.23 -5.54
N CYS A 5 -27.40 -12.53 -5.82
CA CYS A 5 -26.22 -12.48 -4.96
C CYS A 5 -25.99 -11.04 -4.49
N LEU A 6 -25.91 -10.85 -3.19
CA LEU A 6 -25.45 -9.60 -2.62
C LEU A 6 -23.96 -9.44 -2.91
N VAL A 7 -23.60 -8.37 -3.63
CA VAL A 7 -22.21 -8.04 -3.94
C VAL A 7 -21.83 -6.76 -3.23
N SER A 8 -20.75 -6.79 -2.48
CA SER A 8 -20.17 -5.62 -1.81
C SER A 8 -18.70 -5.48 -2.19
N SER A 9 -18.25 -4.26 -2.45
CA SER A 9 -16.84 -3.97 -2.68
C SER A 9 -16.30 -3.07 -1.58
N PHE A 10 -15.06 -3.32 -1.21
CA PHE A 10 -14.38 -2.58 -0.15
C PHE A 10 -13.01 -2.12 -0.62
N ASN A 11 -12.63 -0.90 -0.23
CA ASN A 11 -11.29 -0.41 -0.49
C ASN A 11 -10.27 -1.11 0.44
N GLY A 12 -9.36 -1.87 -0.15
CA GLY A 12 -8.23 -2.50 0.54
C GLY A 12 -6.86 -1.94 0.11
N SER A 13 -6.83 -1.06 -0.90
CA SER A 13 -5.58 -0.67 -1.57
C SER A 13 -5.21 0.80 -1.40
N LEU A 14 -6.13 1.65 -0.93
CA LEU A 14 -5.92 3.10 -0.86
C LEU A 14 -6.19 3.64 0.54
N LEU A 15 -5.53 4.75 0.87
CA LEU A 15 -5.77 5.52 2.10
C LEU A 15 -7.09 6.28 2.02
N TRP A 16 -7.40 6.86 0.86
CA TRP A 16 -8.62 7.62 0.60
C TRP A 16 -9.29 7.18 -0.69
N GLU A 17 -10.61 7.13 -0.66
CA GLU A 17 -11.39 6.87 -1.87
C GLU A 17 -11.23 8.02 -2.88
N PRO A 18 -10.87 7.75 -4.16
CA PRO A 18 -10.67 8.80 -5.15
C PRO A 18 -11.87 9.70 -5.35
N MET A 19 -13.08 9.16 -5.22
CA MET A 19 -14.33 9.90 -5.38
C MET A 19 -14.61 10.88 -4.23
N SER A 20 -14.06 10.65 -3.03
CA SER A 20 -14.29 11.47 -1.85
C SER A 20 -13.35 12.68 -1.77
N ILE A 21 -12.20 12.66 -2.48
CA ILE A 21 -11.26 13.76 -2.48
C ILE A 21 -11.58 14.74 -3.60
N ARG A 22 -12.14 15.90 -3.23
CA ARG A 22 -12.57 16.93 -4.17
C ARG A 22 -12.08 18.31 -3.73
N LYS A 23 -11.97 19.22 -4.69
CA LYS A 23 -11.80 20.64 -4.42
C LYS A 23 -13.08 21.22 -3.79
N GLN A 24 -12.98 22.39 -3.18
CA GLN A 24 -14.13 23.09 -2.60
C GLN A 24 -15.23 23.39 -3.63
N ASP A 25 -14.86 23.60 -4.89
CA ASP A 25 -15.78 23.81 -6.02
C ASP A 25 -16.34 22.50 -6.61
N GLY A 26 -16.04 21.34 -6.00
CA GLY A 26 -16.43 20.02 -6.48
C GLY A 26 -15.51 19.46 -7.57
N GLY A 27 -14.56 20.24 -8.05
CA GLY A 27 -13.64 19.86 -9.12
C GLY A 27 -12.60 18.81 -8.70
N VAL A 28 -11.87 18.30 -9.69
CA VAL A 28 -10.84 17.28 -9.54
C VAL A 28 -9.47 17.93 -9.49
N TYR A 29 -8.59 17.41 -8.61
CA TYR A 29 -7.19 17.82 -8.55
C TYR A 29 -6.42 17.24 -9.73
N ARG A 30 -5.47 18.01 -10.28
CA ARG A 30 -4.56 17.59 -11.36
C ARG A 30 -3.09 17.76 -11.00
N VAL A 31 -2.82 18.26 -9.80
CA VAL A 31 -1.47 18.53 -9.29
C VAL A 31 -1.36 17.94 -7.89
N PHE A 32 -0.25 17.28 -7.61
CA PHE A 32 -0.03 16.52 -6.38
C PHE A 32 -0.16 17.37 -5.11
N THR A 33 0.59 18.47 -5.01
CA THR A 33 0.66 19.25 -3.78
C THR A 33 -0.70 19.72 -3.28
N PRO A 34 -1.57 20.36 -4.10
CA PRO A 34 -2.92 20.70 -3.65
C PRO A 34 -3.80 19.47 -3.38
N TYR A 35 -3.65 18.38 -4.14
CA TYR A 35 -4.35 17.13 -3.87
C TYR A 35 -4.02 16.60 -2.48
N TYR A 36 -2.73 16.46 -2.17
CA TYR A 36 -2.28 15.87 -0.92
C TYR A 36 -2.52 16.81 0.26
N ARG A 37 -2.02 18.09 0.17
CA ARG A 37 -2.06 19.05 1.29
C ARG A 37 -3.44 19.62 1.59
N LYS A 38 -4.26 19.86 0.56
CA LYS A 38 -5.60 20.49 0.71
C LYS A 38 -6.74 19.49 0.57
N GLY A 39 -6.52 18.38 -0.14
CA GLY A 39 -7.49 17.31 -0.29
C GLY A 39 -7.31 16.25 0.80
N CYS A 40 -6.29 15.43 0.69
CA CYS A 40 -6.10 14.24 1.55
C CYS A 40 -5.91 14.58 3.03
N LEU A 41 -4.95 15.45 3.35
CA LEU A 41 -4.62 15.77 4.75
C LEU A 41 -5.70 16.61 5.48
N GLN A 42 -6.67 17.17 4.77
CA GLN A 42 -7.82 17.86 5.36
C GLN A 42 -9.11 17.02 5.33
N ALA A 43 -9.08 15.86 4.69
CA ALA A 43 -10.15 14.89 4.74
C ALA A 43 -10.13 14.10 6.07
N SER A 44 -11.09 13.21 6.24
CA SER A 44 -11.06 12.26 7.37
C SER A 44 -9.78 11.45 7.35
N ALA A 45 -9.22 11.17 8.53
CA ALA A 45 -8.03 10.33 8.64
C ALA A 45 -8.23 8.98 7.92
N PRO A 46 -7.17 8.40 7.35
CA PRO A 46 -7.25 7.05 6.80
C PRO A 46 -7.83 6.06 7.80
N ARG A 47 -8.56 5.07 7.31
CA ARG A 47 -9.12 4.02 8.16
C ARG A 47 -8.00 3.30 8.93
N TYR A 48 -8.20 3.15 10.24
CA TYR A 48 -7.27 2.38 11.06
C TYR A 48 -7.27 0.90 10.63
N PRO A 49 -6.11 0.22 10.57
CA PRO A 49 -6.03 -1.19 10.24
C PRO A 49 -6.84 -2.05 11.21
N SER A 50 -7.61 -2.98 10.69
CA SER A 50 -8.32 -3.96 11.52
C SER A 50 -7.38 -5.10 11.91
N SER A 51 -7.56 -5.66 13.11
CA SER A 51 -6.88 -6.88 13.50
C SER A 51 -7.31 -8.06 12.64
N ALA A 52 -6.43 -9.05 12.49
CA ALA A 52 -6.81 -10.32 11.91
C ALA A 52 -7.94 -10.97 12.74
N PRO A 53 -8.89 -11.67 12.10
CA PRO A 53 -9.93 -12.36 12.83
C PRO A 53 -9.33 -13.49 13.68
N GLU A 54 -9.76 -13.61 14.93
CA GLU A 54 -9.28 -14.65 15.84
C GLU A 54 -9.66 -16.07 15.38
N ARG A 55 -10.76 -16.17 14.64
CA ARG A 55 -11.26 -17.45 14.12
C ARG A 55 -11.87 -17.28 12.74
N ILE A 56 -11.47 -18.16 11.82
CA ILE A 56 -12.07 -18.27 10.49
C ILE A 56 -12.66 -19.67 10.36
N THR A 57 -13.94 -19.75 9.97
CA THR A 57 -14.59 -21.02 9.64
C THR A 57 -14.53 -21.18 8.12
N TYR A 58 -13.81 -22.20 7.65
CA TYR A 58 -13.70 -22.50 6.24
C TYR A 58 -14.82 -23.43 5.78
N ALA A 59 -15.28 -23.25 4.54
CA ALA A 59 -16.07 -24.27 3.87
C ALA A 59 -15.17 -25.47 3.50
N ASP A 60 -15.69 -26.67 3.62
CA ASP A 60 -14.98 -27.86 3.14
C ASP A 60 -15.10 -27.95 1.62
N VAL A 61 -14.05 -27.53 0.93
CA VAL A 61 -13.92 -27.58 -0.55
C VAL A 61 -12.65 -28.29 -0.97
N SER A 62 -12.06 -29.10 -0.10
CA SER A 62 -10.77 -29.77 -0.29
C SER A 62 -10.64 -30.57 -1.58
N HIS A 63 -11.76 -31.08 -2.12
CA HIS A 63 -11.85 -31.86 -3.36
C HIS A 63 -12.11 -31.02 -4.62
N GLN A 64 -12.24 -29.70 -4.51
CA GLN A 64 -12.58 -28.79 -5.62
C GLN A 64 -11.44 -27.84 -6.00
N GLY A 65 -10.31 -27.93 -5.32
CA GLY A 65 -9.15 -27.06 -5.55
C GLY A 65 -8.19 -27.64 -6.59
N HIS A 66 -7.43 -26.74 -7.20
CA HIS A 66 -6.24 -27.04 -7.99
C HIS A 66 -4.99 -26.63 -7.20
N SER A 67 -3.86 -27.27 -7.48
CA SER A 67 -2.59 -26.82 -6.90
C SER A 67 -2.10 -25.51 -7.58
N ILE A 68 -1.17 -24.83 -6.95
CA ILE A 68 -0.55 -23.62 -7.54
C ILE A 68 0.22 -23.99 -8.81
N GLU A 69 0.83 -25.17 -8.85
CA GLU A 69 1.54 -25.72 -10.00
C GLU A 69 0.60 -25.94 -11.18
N ASP A 70 -0.61 -26.50 -10.93
CA ASP A 70 -1.63 -26.74 -11.96
C ASP A 70 -2.14 -25.42 -12.57
N ALA A 71 -2.02 -24.31 -11.85
CA ALA A 71 -2.43 -22.98 -12.32
C ALA A 71 -1.48 -22.42 -13.39
N GLY A 72 -0.30 -22.98 -13.58
CA GLY A 72 0.67 -22.55 -14.61
C GLY A 72 1.15 -21.12 -14.45
N LEU A 73 1.24 -20.61 -13.21
CA LEU A 73 1.58 -19.20 -12.93
C LEU A 73 3.09 -18.96 -12.87
N LEU A 74 3.89 -20.02 -12.78
CA LEU A 74 5.35 -19.90 -12.74
C LEU A 74 5.92 -19.84 -14.16
N PRO A 75 7.00 -19.09 -14.40
CA PRO A 75 7.64 -19.03 -15.70
C PRO A 75 8.32 -20.36 -16.05
N ASP A 76 8.24 -20.76 -17.33
CA ASP A 76 8.95 -21.96 -17.83
C ASP A 76 10.48 -21.79 -17.75
N ILE A 77 10.96 -20.56 -17.90
CA ILE A 77 12.39 -20.21 -17.77
C ILE A 77 12.59 -19.62 -16.37
N ASN A 78 13.48 -20.21 -15.60
CA ASN A 78 13.74 -19.84 -14.20
C ASN A 78 14.57 -18.53 -14.07
N TRP A 79 14.12 -17.44 -14.71
CA TRP A 79 14.78 -16.13 -14.69
C TRP A 79 14.60 -15.39 -13.34
N ASP A 80 13.63 -15.80 -12.56
CA ASP A 80 13.23 -15.20 -11.27
C ASP A 80 13.92 -15.84 -10.05
N SER A 81 14.74 -16.88 -10.24
CA SER A 81 15.37 -17.66 -9.16
C SER A 81 16.16 -16.83 -8.15
N GLU A 82 16.74 -15.70 -8.59
CA GLU A 82 17.49 -14.80 -7.72
C GLU A 82 16.60 -13.91 -6.84
N PHE A 83 15.33 -13.73 -7.20
CA PHE A 83 14.42 -12.84 -6.46
C PHE A 83 14.18 -13.33 -5.02
N ALA A 84 14.09 -14.63 -4.82
CA ALA A 84 13.90 -15.22 -3.51
C ALA A 84 15.03 -14.92 -2.52
N LYS A 85 16.23 -14.56 -3.02
CA LYS A 85 17.36 -14.14 -2.18
C LYS A 85 17.18 -12.72 -1.61
N HIS A 86 16.36 -11.89 -2.26
CA HIS A 86 16.19 -10.47 -1.93
C HIS A 86 14.80 -10.14 -1.41
N TRP A 87 13.80 -10.95 -1.73
CA TRP A 87 12.41 -10.72 -1.42
C TRP A 87 11.79 -11.94 -0.75
N LYS A 88 11.15 -11.74 0.39
CA LYS A 88 10.33 -12.73 1.07
C LYS A 88 8.87 -12.33 0.80
N PRO A 89 8.16 -13.02 -0.09
CA PRO A 89 6.75 -12.74 -0.36
C PRO A 89 5.87 -12.96 0.87
N GLY A 90 4.69 -12.34 0.86
CA GLY A 90 3.67 -12.52 1.87
C GLY A 90 3.72 -11.49 2.99
N GLU A 91 2.71 -11.54 3.83
CA GLU A 91 2.48 -10.57 4.92
C GLU A 91 3.64 -10.52 5.92
N GLU A 92 4.24 -11.67 6.21
CA GLU A 92 5.40 -11.75 7.12
C GLU A 92 6.61 -11.01 6.54
N GLY A 93 6.91 -11.23 5.24
CA GLY A 93 7.99 -10.53 4.55
C GLY A 93 7.76 -9.01 4.50
N ALA A 94 6.51 -8.59 4.30
CA ALA A 94 6.13 -7.19 4.33
C ALA A 94 6.30 -6.55 5.72
N ALA A 95 5.89 -7.27 6.77
CA ALA A 95 6.05 -6.82 8.16
C ALA A 95 7.53 -6.71 8.57
N ASP A 96 8.36 -7.69 8.16
CA ASP A 96 9.81 -7.66 8.39
C ASP A 96 10.44 -6.42 7.71
N LYS A 97 10.08 -6.14 6.45
CA LYS A 97 10.57 -4.98 5.70
C LYS A 97 10.14 -3.65 6.32
N LEU A 98 8.90 -3.54 6.76
CA LEU A 98 8.42 -2.34 7.45
C LEU A 98 9.16 -2.13 8.76
N SER A 99 9.34 -3.17 9.55
CA SER A 99 10.08 -3.12 10.82
C SER A 99 11.55 -2.73 10.62
N GLU A 100 12.23 -3.34 9.63
CA GLU A 100 13.61 -3.00 9.24
C GLU A 100 13.71 -1.52 8.85
N PHE A 101 12.80 -1.03 8.03
CA PHE A 101 12.77 0.36 7.60
C PHE A 101 12.58 1.33 8.77
N ILE A 102 11.58 1.09 9.62
CA ILE A 102 11.32 1.92 10.81
C ILE A 102 12.56 2.00 11.71
N LYS A 103 13.20 0.87 11.94
CA LYS A 103 14.34 0.78 12.85
C LYS A 103 15.61 1.45 12.33
N HIS A 104 15.86 1.39 11.02
CA HIS A 104 17.18 1.72 10.47
C HIS A 104 17.19 2.86 9.47
N ALA A 105 16.08 3.21 8.84
CA ALA A 105 16.07 4.15 7.72
C ALA A 105 14.95 5.21 7.77
N ALA A 106 13.93 5.03 8.57
CA ALA A 106 12.83 5.99 8.64
C ALA A 106 13.30 7.35 9.18
N LYS A 107 14.15 7.35 10.22
CA LYS A 107 14.85 8.56 10.67
C LYS A 107 16.04 8.82 9.72
N GLY A 108 16.04 9.95 9.06
CA GLY A 108 16.99 10.32 8.01
C GLY A 108 16.49 10.01 6.59
N TYR A 109 15.23 9.61 6.43
CA TYR A 109 14.66 9.24 5.14
C TYR A 109 14.73 10.35 4.11
N GLN A 110 14.43 11.59 4.49
CA GLN A 110 14.42 12.74 3.59
C GLN A 110 15.74 12.90 2.84
N ASP A 111 16.86 12.71 3.52
CA ASP A 111 18.19 12.87 2.93
C ASP A 111 18.69 11.58 2.26
N GLN A 112 18.50 10.44 2.93
CA GLN A 112 19.10 9.17 2.52
C GLN A 112 18.40 8.52 1.33
N ARG A 113 17.12 8.80 1.10
CA ARG A 113 16.33 8.22 -0.01
C ARG A 113 16.95 8.46 -1.40
N ASN A 114 17.68 9.55 -1.54
CA ASN A 114 18.29 9.97 -2.81
C ASN A 114 19.72 9.43 -3.01
N ILE A 115 20.27 8.70 -2.05
CA ILE A 115 21.62 8.18 -2.09
C ILE A 115 21.61 6.69 -2.44
N PRO A 116 21.91 6.29 -3.69
CA PRO A 116 21.77 4.89 -4.13
C PRO A 116 22.62 3.88 -3.34
N SER A 117 23.76 4.31 -2.79
CA SER A 117 24.67 3.47 -1.99
C SER A 117 24.19 3.24 -0.56
N VAL A 118 23.16 3.96 -0.10
CA VAL A 118 22.59 3.84 1.24
C VAL A 118 21.28 3.06 1.18
N ARG A 119 21.06 2.19 2.16
CA ARG A 119 19.75 1.50 2.32
C ARG A 119 18.74 2.43 3.00
N GLY A 120 18.42 3.57 2.34
CA GLY A 120 17.56 4.63 2.85
C GLY A 120 16.09 4.52 2.45
N THR A 121 15.66 3.44 1.79
CA THR A 121 14.27 3.26 1.33
C THR A 121 13.59 2.05 1.95
N SER A 122 12.27 2.08 2.04
CA SER A 122 11.48 1.02 2.69
C SER A 122 11.46 -0.30 1.92
N ARG A 123 11.62 -0.25 0.58
CA ARG A 123 11.46 -1.40 -0.32
C ARG A 123 10.10 -2.10 -0.19
N LEU A 124 9.05 -1.36 0.18
CA LEU A 124 7.69 -1.90 0.34
C LEU A 124 6.88 -1.96 -0.96
N SER A 125 7.41 -1.42 -2.08
CA SER A 125 6.64 -1.32 -3.33
C SER A 125 6.04 -2.65 -3.80
N PRO A 126 6.78 -3.79 -3.83
CA PRO A 126 6.20 -5.08 -4.21
C PRO A 126 5.09 -5.52 -3.25
N HIS A 127 5.31 -5.40 -1.95
CA HIS A 127 4.35 -5.78 -0.93
C HIS A 127 3.06 -4.95 -1.00
N LEU A 128 3.18 -3.63 -1.23
CA LEU A 128 2.03 -2.75 -1.46
C LEU A 128 1.32 -3.04 -2.78
N HIS A 129 2.06 -3.46 -3.82
CA HIS A 129 1.49 -3.81 -5.12
C HIS A 129 0.62 -5.07 -5.03
N PHE A 130 1.13 -6.11 -4.39
CA PHE A 130 0.44 -7.39 -4.25
C PHE A 130 -0.54 -7.45 -3.06
N GLY A 131 -0.67 -6.36 -2.29
CA GLY A 131 -1.59 -6.29 -1.14
C GLY A 131 -1.15 -7.11 0.06
N GLU A 132 0.12 -7.45 0.15
CA GLU A 132 0.74 -8.17 1.28
C GLU A 132 0.84 -7.28 2.53
N ILE A 133 0.77 -5.98 2.35
CA ILE A 133 0.58 -4.96 3.38
C ILE A 133 -0.28 -3.84 2.83
N SER A 134 -1.20 -3.32 3.64
CA SER A 134 -2.01 -2.18 3.25
C SER A 134 -1.27 -0.85 3.48
N PRO A 135 -1.56 0.20 2.67
CA PRO A 135 -1.02 1.52 2.93
C PRO A 135 -1.44 2.07 4.30
N ASN A 136 -2.60 1.65 4.81
CA ASN A 136 -3.07 1.99 6.15
C ASN A 136 -2.15 1.45 7.25
N GLN A 137 -1.72 0.19 7.14
CA GLN A 137 -0.76 -0.40 8.09
C GLN A 137 0.56 0.37 8.08
N VAL A 138 1.09 0.68 6.90
CA VAL A 138 2.33 1.45 6.75
C VAL A 138 2.17 2.85 7.33
N TRP A 139 1.07 3.55 7.01
CA TRP A 139 0.75 4.89 7.51
C TRP A 139 0.77 4.95 9.03
N TYR A 140 -0.01 4.10 9.67
CA TYR A 140 -0.12 4.11 11.14
C TYR A 140 1.11 3.57 11.84
N ALA A 141 1.83 2.62 11.25
CA ALA A 141 3.10 2.15 11.81
C ALA A 141 4.14 3.28 11.87
N LEU A 142 4.23 4.11 10.82
CA LEU A 142 5.13 5.26 10.80
C LEU A 142 4.67 6.35 11.79
N LEU A 143 3.39 6.68 11.85
CA LEU A 143 2.87 7.63 12.84
C LEU A 143 3.21 7.18 14.27
N ASN A 144 3.09 5.90 14.56
CA ASN A 144 3.39 5.35 15.88
C ASN A 144 4.91 5.29 16.20
N ALA A 145 5.76 5.26 15.16
CA ALA A 145 7.21 5.14 15.32
C ALA A 145 7.91 6.49 15.55
N PHE A 146 7.23 7.60 15.25
CA PHE A 146 7.77 8.94 15.43
C PHE A 146 7.11 9.65 16.61
N ASP A 147 7.92 10.06 17.60
CA ASP A 147 7.46 10.88 18.73
C ASP A 147 7.08 12.28 18.27
N ASP A 148 7.82 12.83 17.31
CA ASP A 148 7.56 14.12 16.67
C ASP A 148 6.79 13.93 15.37
N GLN A 149 5.49 14.22 15.41
CA GLN A 149 4.62 14.19 14.24
C GLN A 149 4.91 15.31 13.22
N GLY A 150 5.68 16.31 13.58
CA GLY A 150 6.18 17.36 12.69
C GLY A 150 7.50 17.03 12.00
N SER A 151 8.04 15.83 12.19
CA SER A 151 9.28 15.38 11.57
C SER A 151 9.23 15.47 10.04
N SER A 152 10.24 16.11 9.45
CA SER A 152 10.37 16.19 8.00
C SER A 152 10.58 14.84 7.34
N ASP A 153 11.23 13.88 8.00
CA ASP A 153 11.38 12.51 7.53
C ASP A 153 10.04 11.80 7.43
N LEU A 154 9.21 11.93 8.47
CA LEU A 154 7.86 11.38 8.49
C LEU A 154 7.00 11.99 7.38
N ASP A 155 6.94 13.31 7.27
CA ASP A 155 6.16 14.02 6.24
C ASP A 155 6.64 13.64 4.83
N CYS A 156 7.96 13.54 4.63
CA CYS A 156 8.54 13.12 3.36
C CYS A 156 8.07 11.70 3.00
N PHE A 157 8.17 10.74 3.92
CA PHE A 157 7.75 9.36 3.63
C PHE A 157 6.24 9.24 3.41
N LEU A 158 5.42 9.87 4.26
CA LEU A 158 3.97 9.85 4.10
C LEU A 158 3.51 10.52 2.79
N SER A 159 4.27 11.50 2.29
CA SER A 159 4.00 12.10 0.99
C SER A 159 4.28 11.14 -0.17
N GLU A 160 5.19 10.17 -0.03
CA GLU A 160 5.39 9.13 -1.06
C GLU A 160 4.20 8.16 -1.12
N LEU A 161 3.60 7.81 0.01
CA LEU A 161 2.30 7.14 -0.01
C LEU A 161 1.24 8.02 -0.68
N GLY A 162 1.25 9.32 -0.41
CA GLY A 162 0.38 10.30 -1.07
C GLY A 162 0.57 10.32 -2.60
N TRP A 163 1.80 10.19 -3.12
CA TRP A 163 2.07 10.07 -4.56
C TRP A 163 1.45 8.81 -5.17
N ARG A 164 1.51 7.70 -4.44
CA ARG A 164 0.82 6.46 -4.84
C ARG A 164 -0.70 6.69 -4.93
N GLU A 165 -1.30 7.29 -3.91
CA GLU A 165 -2.73 7.66 -3.90
C GLU A 165 -3.08 8.59 -5.08
N PHE A 166 -2.23 9.58 -5.36
CA PHE A 166 -2.45 10.51 -6.47
C PHE A 166 -2.41 9.83 -7.83
N SER A 167 -1.55 8.84 -8.02
CA SER A 167 -1.50 8.06 -9.25
C SER A 167 -2.79 7.29 -9.47
N TYR A 168 -3.33 6.63 -8.46
CA TYR A 168 -4.64 5.97 -8.52
C TYR A 168 -5.78 6.96 -8.72
N TYR A 169 -5.70 8.11 -8.05
CA TYR A 169 -6.68 9.19 -8.20
C TYR A 169 -6.74 9.71 -9.65
N LEU A 170 -5.59 9.93 -10.28
CA LEU A 170 -5.53 10.35 -11.67
C LEU A 170 -6.08 9.27 -12.60
N LEU A 171 -5.69 8.02 -12.40
CA LEU A 171 -6.18 6.91 -13.21
C LEU A 171 -7.71 6.74 -13.09
N PHE A 172 -8.26 6.92 -11.89
CA PHE A 172 -9.70 6.85 -11.65
C PHE A 172 -10.47 7.97 -12.38
N HIS A 173 -9.96 9.20 -12.33
CA HIS A 173 -10.66 10.36 -12.92
C HIS A 173 -10.33 10.59 -14.39
N PHE A 174 -9.20 10.08 -14.86
CA PHE A 174 -8.69 10.26 -16.22
C PHE A 174 -8.16 8.93 -16.77
N PRO A 175 -9.02 7.93 -17.00
CA PRO A 175 -8.58 6.57 -17.36
C PRO A 175 -7.93 6.47 -18.75
N THR A 176 -7.98 7.53 -19.53
CA THR A 176 -7.43 7.61 -20.89
C THR A 176 -6.18 8.49 -21.01
N ILE A 177 -5.52 8.77 -19.90
CA ILE A 177 -4.23 9.51 -19.90
C ILE A 177 -3.17 8.72 -20.67
#